data_52a3ad60a3e9e51c14138c34abf5a1d0
#
_entry.id   52a3ad60a3e9e51c14138c34abf5a1d0
#
_cell.length_a   1.000
_cell.length_b   1.000
_cell.length_c   1.000
_cell.angle_alpha   90.00
_cell.angle_beta   90.00
_cell.angle_gamma   90.00
#
_symmetry.space_group_name_H-M   'P 1'
#
loop_
_entity.id
_entity.type
_entity.pdbx_description
1 polymer ?
#
loop_
_entity_poly.entity_id
_entity_poly.type
_entity_poly.pdbx_seq_one_letter_code
_entity_poly.pdbx_strand_id
1 'polypeptide(L)'
;MADLTQKEWQEQLSNDANAVILDVRTQDEVDEGHIPNAKHIDIFLGQGFIDEVKKLDASKNYYVYCRSGGRSAQACAVMNSVGFENTYNLMGGFSQWKGAKTN
;
A
#
# COMPACT_ATOMS: atom_id res chain seq x y z
N MET A 1 -11.39 -5.29 -1.84
CA MET A 1 -10.13 -4.86 -2.50
C MET A 1 -10.39 -4.51 -3.95
N ALA A 2 -9.78 -3.45 -4.44
CA ALA A 2 -9.86 -3.08 -5.85
C ALA A 2 -8.45 -2.92 -6.42
N ASP A 3 -8.23 -3.49 -7.61
CA ASP A 3 -7.01 -3.24 -8.39
C ASP A 3 -7.25 -2.00 -9.24
N LEU A 4 -6.45 -0.97 -9.02
CA LEU A 4 -6.57 0.30 -9.75
C LEU A 4 -5.34 0.55 -10.61
N THR A 5 -5.57 1.14 -11.79
CA THR A 5 -4.46 1.65 -12.59
C THR A 5 -3.78 2.78 -11.83
N GLN A 6 -2.56 3.12 -12.22
CA GLN A 6 -1.83 4.23 -11.58
C GLN A 6 -2.64 5.52 -11.62
N LYS A 7 -3.27 5.82 -12.76
CA LYS A 7 -4.08 7.03 -12.90
C LYS A 7 -5.27 7.03 -11.92
N GLU A 8 -6.01 5.92 -11.86
CA GLU A 8 -7.16 5.79 -10.96
C GLU A 8 -6.74 5.87 -9.49
N TRP A 9 -5.69 5.14 -9.13
CA TRP A 9 -5.18 5.08 -7.77
C TRP A 9 -4.73 6.47 -7.31
N GLN A 10 -4.01 7.18 -8.17
CA GLN A 10 -3.49 8.51 -7.89
C GLN A 10 -4.61 9.56 -7.78
N GLU A 11 -5.58 9.52 -8.70
CA GLU A 11 -6.73 10.44 -8.66
C GLU A 11 -7.58 10.23 -7.42
N GLN A 12 -7.88 8.97 -7.10
CA GLN A 12 -8.69 8.65 -5.93
C GLN A 12 -7.97 9.07 -4.65
N LEU A 13 -6.66 8.78 -4.55
CA LEU A 13 -5.83 9.17 -3.42
C LEU A 13 -5.86 10.68 -3.20
N SER A 14 -5.73 11.47 -4.27
CA SER A 14 -5.66 12.93 -4.16
C SER A 14 -6.97 13.56 -3.70
N ASN A 15 -8.09 12.86 -3.84
CA ASN A 15 -9.42 13.33 -3.44
C ASN A 15 -9.89 12.69 -2.13
N ASP A 16 -9.03 11.96 -1.44
CA ASP A 16 -9.41 11.18 -0.28
C ASP A 16 -8.74 11.71 0.99
N ALA A 17 -9.52 12.40 1.82
CA ALA A 17 -9.02 12.99 3.07
C ALA A 17 -8.65 11.94 4.12
N ASN A 18 -9.13 10.70 3.98
CA ASN A 18 -8.86 9.60 4.91
C ASN A 18 -7.88 8.59 4.33
N ALA A 19 -7.11 8.98 3.33
CA ALA A 19 -6.18 8.08 2.65
C ALA A 19 -4.92 7.85 3.47
N VAL A 20 -4.46 6.61 3.47
CA VAL A 20 -3.15 6.21 3.99
C VAL A 20 -2.44 5.43 2.89
N ILE A 21 -1.23 5.82 2.54
CA ILE A 21 -0.41 5.09 1.57
C ILE A 21 0.40 4.05 2.34
N LEU A 22 0.36 2.80 1.90
CA LEU A 22 1.06 1.71 2.56
C LEU A 22 2.01 1.00 1.59
N ASP A 23 3.30 1.08 1.88
CA ASP A 23 4.36 0.38 1.15
C ASP A 23 4.62 -0.95 1.86
N VAL A 24 4.46 -2.06 1.15
CA VAL A 24 4.61 -3.40 1.74
C VAL A 24 5.87 -4.11 1.25
N ARG A 25 6.81 -3.35 0.68
CA ARG A 25 8.10 -3.87 0.22
C ARG A 25 9.08 -4.09 1.37
N THR A 26 10.26 -4.62 1.04
CA THR A 26 11.34 -4.76 2.03
C THR A 26 11.94 -3.39 2.37
N GLN A 27 12.65 -3.32 3.49
CA GLN A 27 13.33 -2.09 3.91
C GLN A 27 14.37 -1.64 2.86
N ASP A 28 15.11 -2.57 2.29
CA ASP A 28 16.11 -2.23 1.25
C ASP A 28 15.47 -1.57 0.04
N GLU A 29 14.30 -2.06 -0.38
CA GLU A 29 13.58 -1.46 -1.50
C GLU A 29 13.10 -0.04 -1.16
N VAL A 30 12.59 0.16 0.05
CA VAL A 30 12.13 1.47 0.53
C VAL A 30 13.28 2.46 0.60
N ASP A 31 14.45 2.01 1.05
CA ASP A 31 15.64 2.85 1.16
C ASP A 31 16.13 3.38 -0.21
N GLU A 32 15.83 2.67 -1.28
CA GLU A 32 16.17 3.09 -2.65
C GLU A 32 15.19 4.11 -3.23
N GLY A 33 14.06 4.32 -2.57
CA GLY A 33 13.04 5.27 -2.98
C GLY A 33 11.65 4.76 -2.68
N HIS A 34 10.74 5.68 -2.38
CA HIS A 34 9.34 5.34 -2.06
C HIS A 34 8.42 6.51 -2.40
N ILE A 35 7.13 6.27 -2.34
CA ILE A 35 6.14 7.34 -2.52
C ILE A 35 6.14 8.21 -1.26
N PRO A 36 6.16 9.55 -1.38
CA PRO A 36 6.15 10.44 -0.21
C PRO A 36 4.96 10.16 0.71
N ASN A 37 5.20 10.25 2.01
CA ASN A 37 4.21 10.04 3.07
C ASN A 37 3.73 8.60 3.24
N ALA A 38 4.32 7.63 2.54
CA ALA A 38 3.95 6.24 2.70
C ALA A 38 4.36 5.70 4.07
N LYS A 39 3.46 4.95 4.70
CA LYS A 39 3.82 4.09 5.83
C LYS A 39 4.46 2.84 5.27
N HIS A 40 5.34 2.22 6.04
CA HIS A 40 6.03 1.02 5.60
C HIS A 40 5.80 -0.14 6.57
N ILE A 41 5.27 -1.24 6.05
CA ILE A 41 5.17 -2.51 6.77
C ILE A 41 5.51 -3.62 5.78
N ASP A 42 6.64 -4.28 5.99
CA ASP A 42 7.13 -5.34 5.11
C ASP A 42 6.23 -6.59 5.19
N ILE A 43 5.63 -6.98 4.05
CA ILE A 43 4.74 -8.15 4.02
C ILE A 43 5.47 -9.46 4.35
N PHE A 44 6.78 -9.51 4.16
CA PHE A 44 7.57 -10.71 4.47
C PHE A 44 7.76 -10.96 5.97
N LEU A 45 7.30 -10.03 6.82
CA LEU A 45 7.30 -10.25 8.27
C LEU A 45 6.30 -11.31 8.73
N GLY A 46 5.47 -11.85 7.81
CA GLY A 46 4.50 -12.89 8.15
C GLY A 46 3.51 -12.45 9.21
N GLN A 47 3.50 -13.13 10.35
CA GLN A 47 2.62 -12.74 11.46
C GLN A 47 2.91 -11.33 11.94
N GLY A 48 4.17 -10.88 11.87
CA GLY A 48 4.55 -9.51 12.21
C GLY A 48 3.84 -8.47 11.35
N PHE A 49 3.64 -8.76 10.06
CA PHE A 49 2.87 -7.89 9.17
C PHE A 49 1.42 -7.75 9.66
N ILE A 50 0.79 -8.87 9.99
CA ILE A 50 -0.59 -8.88 10.49
C ILE A 50 -0.69 -8.11 11.81
N ASP A 51 0.25 -8.32 12.72
CA ASP A 51 0.27 -7.64 14.02
C ASP A 51 0.38 -6.12 13.84
N GLU A 52 1.22 -5.66 12.92
CA GLU A 52 1.39 -4.24 12.65
C GLU A 52 0.18 -3.63 11.96
N VAL A 53 -0.43 -4.35 11.01
CA VAL A 53 -1.64 -3.92 10.34
C VAL A 53 -2.77 -3.72 11.36
N LYS A 54 -2.90 -4.61 12.34
CA LYS A 54 -3.95 -4.53 13.34
C LYS A 54 -3.86 -3.30 14.24
N LYS A 55 -2.71 -2.64 14.27
CA LYS A 55 -2.53 -1.38 15.01
C LYS A 55 -3.02 -0.16 14.22
N LEU A 56 -3.30 -0.33 12.93
CA LEU A 56 -3.76 0.75 12.08
C LEU A 56 -5.26 0.99 12.25
N ASP A 57 -5.71 2.18 11.86
CA ASP A 57 -7.12 2.56 11.91
C ASP A 57 -7.88 1.92 10.75
N ALA A 58 -8.71 0.92 11.02
CA ALA A 58 -9.46 0.19 10.01
C ALA A 58 -10.53 1.02 9.31
N SER A 59 -10.87 2.19 9.83
CA SER A 59 -11.86 3.08 9.23
C SER A 59 -11.30 3.92 8.08
N LYS A 60 -9.98 3.95 7.92
CA LYS A 60 -9.34 4.71 6.84
C LYS A 60 -9.27 3.92 5.55
N ASN A 61 -8.89 4.60 4.47
CA ASN A 61 -8.78 4.03 3.15
C ASN A 61 -7.30 3.80 2.82
N TYR A 62 -6.93 2.56 2.51
CA TYR A 62 -5.53 2.17 2.36
C TYR A 62 -5.16 1.98 0.90
N TYR A 63 -4.19 2.75 0.44
CA TYR A 63 -3.64 2.73 -0.90
C TYR A 63 -2.31 1.98 -0.84
N VAL A 64 -2.33 0.73 -1.28
CA VAL A 64 -1.27 -0.23 -1.02
C VAL A 64 -0.45 -0.48 -2.28
N TYR A 65 0.87 -0.51 -2.15
CA TYR A 65 1.73 -0.80 -3.28
C TYR A 65 2.94 -1.62 -2.87
N CYS A 66 3.47 -2.33 -3.87
CA CYS A 66 4.76 -2.99 -3.78
C CYS A 66 5.55 -2.67 -5.05
N ARG A 67 6.48 -3.52 -5.45
CA ARG A 67 7.27 -3.26 -6.65
C ARG A 67 6.47 -3.44 -7.94
N SER A 68 5.67 -4.49 -8.04
CA SER A 68 4.97 -4.85 -9.29
C SER A 68 3.47 -5.12 -9.14
N GLY A 69 2.94 -5.12 -7.91
CA GLY A 69 1.52 -5.30 -7.64
C GLY A 69 1.13 -6.64 -7.01
N GLY A 70 2.01 -7.65 -7.02
CA GLY A 70 1.68 -8.98 -6.50
C GLY A 70 1.64 -9.05 -4.97
N ARG A 71 2.69 -8.58 -4.32
CA ARG A 71 2.75 -8.56 -2.84
C ARG A 71 1.67 -7.65 -2.26
N SER A 72 1.42 -6.52 -2.90
CA SER A 72 0.42 -5.56 -2.43
C SER A 72 -1.00 -6.11 -2.60
N ALA A 73 -1.27 -6.87 -3.65
CA ALA A 73 -2.55 -7.57 -3.81
C ALA A 73 -2.76 -8.56 -2.66
N GLN A 74 -1.72 -9.32 -2.31
CA GLN A 74 -1.74 -10.23 -1.18
C GLN A 74 -1.96 -9.48 0.14
N ALA A 75 -1.28 -8.35 0.32
CA ALA A 75 -1.44 -7.51 1.50
C ALA A 75 -2.89 -7.02 1.64
N CYS A 76 -3.51 -6.55 0.55
CA CYS A 76 -4.90 -6.15 0.54
C CYS A 76 -5.83 -7.29 0.96
N ALA A 77 -5.59 -8.51 0.46
CA ALA A 77 -6.39 -9.67 0.83
C ALA A 77 -6.28 -9.98 2.32
N VAL A 78 -5.07 -9.93 2.87
CA VAL A 78 -4.85 -10.12 4.31
C VAL A 78 -5.55 -9.03 5.12
N MET A 79 -5.41 -7.78 4.71
CA MET A 79 -6.06 -6.65 5.39
C MET A 79 -7.57 -6.79 5.37
N ASN A 80 -8.15 -7.18 4.24
CA ASN A 80 -9.59 -7.42 4.16
C ASN A 80 -10.05 -8.50 5.13
N SER A 81 -9.25 -9.54 5.31
CA SER A 81 -9.59 -10.65 6.21
C SER A 81 -9.57 -10.24 7.69
N VAL A 82 -8.91 -9.15 8.04
CA VAL A 82 -8.81 -8.68 9.43
C VAL A 82 -9.59 -7.37 9.67
N GLY A 83 -10.54 -7.05 8.77
CA GLY A 83 -11.48 -5.96 9.00
C GLY A 83 -11.22 -4.66 8.28
N PHE A 84 -10.21 -4.60 7.40
CA PHE A 84 -9.91 -3.42 6.59
C PHE A 84 -10.66 -3.53 5.28
N GLU A 85 -11.79 -2.84 5.15
CA GLU A 85 -12.67 -2.98 3.99
C GLU A 85 -12.21 -2.18 2.78
N ASN A 86 -11.52 -1.06 3.00
CA ASN A 86 -11.17 -0.12 1.95
C ASN A 86 -9.69 -0.21 1.62
N THR A 87 -9.35 -1.15 0.73
CA THR A 87 -7.98 -1.36 0.28
C THR A 87 -7.92 -1.28 -1.25
N TYR A 88 -6.91 -0.56 -1.77
CA TYR A 88 -6.75 -0.29 -3.19
C TYR A 88 -5.33 -0.64 -3.61
N ASN A 89 -5.20 -1.62 -4.50
CA ASN A 89 -3.91 -2.09 -4.98
C ASN A 89 -3.45 -1.29 -6.19
N LEU A 90 -2.22 -0.80 -6.17
CA LEU A 90 -1.61 -0.11 -7.31
C LEU A 90 -1.13 -1.14 -8.34
N MET A 91 -1.83 -1.26 -9.46
CA MET A 91 -1.40 -2.11 -10.57
C MET A 91 -0.08 -1.60 -11.15
N GLY A 92 0.83 -2.51 -11.43
CA GLY A 92 2.16 -2.16 -11.93
C GLY A 92 3.15 -1.72 -10.86
N GLY A 93 2.67 -1.32 -9.70
CA GLY A 93 3.49 -0.99 -8.55
C GLY A 93 4.49 0.14 -8.75
N PHE A 94 5.45 0.20 -7.85
CA PHE A 94 6.46 1.26 -7.85
C PHE A 94 7.38 1.22 -9.07
N SER A 95 7.59 0.04 -9.66
CA SER A 95 8.44 -0.08 -10.85
C SER A 95 7.92 0.74 -12.04
N GLN A 96 6.63 0.98 -12.11
CA GLN A 96 5.99 1.78 -13.17
C GLN A 96 5.48 3.13 -12.67
N TRP A 97 5.72 3.45 -11.42
CA TRP A 97 5.23 4.68 -10.81
C TRP A 97 5.88 5.91 -11.44
N LYS A 98 5.05 6.84 -11.89
CA LYS A 98 5.48 8.10 -12.54
C LYS A 98 5.18 9.33 -11.70
N GLY A 99 4.63 9.14 -10.51
CA GLY A 99 4.36 10.23 -9.58
C GLY A 99 5.61 10.61 -8.76
N ALA A 100 5.41 11.41 -7.74
CA ALA A 100 6.48 11.87 -6.86
C ALA A 100 7.16 10.71 -6.14
N LYS A 101 8.47 10.81 -5.96
CA LYS A 101 9.31 9.83 -5.25
C LYS A 101 10.25 10.56 -4.32
N THR A 102 10.58 9.91 -3.22
CA THR A 102 11.57 10.42 -2.26
C THR A 102 12.36 9.25 -1.66
N ASN A 103 13.42 9.55 -0.92
CA ASN A 103 14.15 8.53 -0.16
C ASN A 103 14.88 9.12 1.08
#